data_8abf0ea2bd8201ca48461b45d3e8fb5e
#
_entry.id   8abf0ea2bd8201ca48461b45d3e8fb5e
#
_cell.length_a   1.000
_cell.length_b   1.000
_cell.length_c   1.000
_cell.angle_alpha   90.00
_cell.angle_beta   90.00
_cell.angle_gamma   90.00
#
_symmetry.space_group_name_H-M   'P 1'
#
loop_
_entity.id
_entity.type
_entity.pdbx_description
1 polymer ?
#
loop_
_entity_poly.entity_id
_entity_poly.type
_entity_poly.pdbx_seq_one_letter_code
_entity_poly.pdbx_strand_id
1 'polypeptide(L)'
;KSHIAKDWMTKEKMYKNTLFNVGRMLPESIIDVPRGRYAVGIFDDAETENPKLKPKVLDMIKAGAKTFEKFGPVVSIKLIGSVLGKRYRNDADLDIDVLIDLPVEKRETVGLEARKSVGTLNGKLVPGTQHPINYYVQTDPGVNTAHLKTATGVYDVLKQKFDKRPKEQTFDPKVYEAGFQKKVAEIDVVKGELQRDIVDYEELKELKPNDVLDLHLKTAEKLEEIEDAIKKFSEMGDNLMQARRDLFNRPLTPEEI
;
A
#
# COMPACT_ATOMS: atom_id res chain seq x y z
N LYS A 1 12.96 -32.54 -20.19
CA LYS A 1 11.51 -32.21 -20.28
C LYS A 1 10.92 -31.75 -18.95
N SER A 2 11.41 -32.14 -17.75
CA SER A 2 10.82 -31.78 -16.47
C SER A 2 11.21 -30.37 -15.96
N HIS A 3 12.36 -29.83 -16.33
CA HIS A 3 12.81 -28.48 -15.92
C HIS A 3 12.07 -27.38 -16.63
N ILE A 4 11.83 -27.53 -17.93
CA ILE A 4 11.08 -26.53 -18.73
C ILE A 4 9.62 -26.40 -18.24
N ALA A 5 8.97 -27.54 -17.95
CA ALA A 5 7.61 -27.54 -17.44
C ALA A 5 7.48 -26.89 -16.04
N LYS A 6 8.48 -27.06 -15.16
CA LYS A 6 8.51 -26.41 -13.83
C LYS A 6 8.72 -24.91 -13.95
N ASP A 7 9.58 -24.45 -14.84
CA ASP A 7 9.83 -23.03 -15.08
C ASP A 7 8.57 -22.34 -15.62
N TRP A 8 7.88 -22.99 -16.55
CA TRP A 8 6.59 -22.56 -17.09
C TRP A 8 5.50 -22.37 -16.02
N MET A 9 5.29 -23.37 -15.16
CA MET A 9 4.30 -23.29 -14.09
C MET A 9 4.63 -22.18 -13.06
N THR A 10 5.93 -21.92 -12.85
CA THR A 10 6.38 -20.86 -11.96
C THR A 10 6.13 -19.48 -12.57
N LYS A 11 6.42 -19.28 -13.84
CA LYS A 11 6.16 -18.05 -14.59
C LYS A 11 4.66 -17.77 -14.71
N GLU A 12 3.84 -18.77 -15.04
CA GLU A 12 2.38 -18.62 -15.10
C GLU A 12 1.76 -18.21 -13.75
N LYS A 13 2.28 -18.79 -12.64
CA LYS A 13 1.82 -18.43 -11.30
C LYS A 13 2.24 -17.01 -10.89
N MET A 14 3.47 -16.61 -11.20
CA MET A 14 3.95 -15.24 -11.02
C MET A 14 3.10 -14.26 -11.84
N TYR A 15 2.82 -14.59 -13.07
CA TYR A 15 2.00 -13.85 -13.99
C TYR A 15 0.57 -13.61 -13.48
N LYS A 16 -0.16 -14.66 -13.07
CA LYS A 16 -1.49 -14.54 -12.47
C LYS A 16 -1.50 -13.69 -11.20
N ASN A 17 -0.46 -13.82 -10.37
CA ASN A 17 -0.29 -12.98 -9.18
C ASN A 17 -0.01 -11.52 -9.55
N THR A 18 0.80 -11.28 -10.59
CA THR A 18 1.12 -9.92 -11.04
C THR A 18 -0.09 -9.24 -11.67
N LEU A 19 -0.88 -9.95 -12.48
CA LEU A 19 -2.14 -9.44 -13.02
C LEU A 19 -3.15 -9.06 -11.93
N PHE A 20 -3.26 -9.91 -10.90
CA PHE A 20 -4.09 -9.61 -9.75
C PHE A 20 -3.60 -8.35 -9.02
N ASN A 21 -2.29 -8.16 -8.94
CA ASN A 21 -1.66 -6.99 -8.34
C ASN A 21 -1.74 -5.74 -9.24
N VAL A 22 -1.61 -5.88 -10.56
CA VAL A 22 -1.75 -4.77 -11.52
C VAL A 22 -3.15 -4.14 -11.46
N GLY A 23 -4.21 -4.95 -11.33
CA GLY A 23 -5.56 -4.44 -11.07
C GLY A 23 -5.70 -3.66 -9.75
N ARG A 24 -4.79 -3.90 -8.78
CA ARG A 24 -4.71 -3.20 -7.50
C ARG A 24 -3.69 -2.05 -7.50
N MET A 25 -2.69 -2.08 -8.38
CA MET A 25 -1.59 -1.10 -8.41
C MET A 25 -1.99 0.30 -8.85
N LEU A 26 -3.08 0.43 -9.60
CA LEU A 26 -3.64 1.72 -9.98
C LEU A 26 -5.11 1.77 -9.59
N PRO A 27 -5.41 1.84 -8.30
CA PRO A 27 -6.78 2.12 -7.90
C PRO A 27 -7.18 3.49 -8.45
N GLU A 28 -8.40 3.62 -8.93
CA GLU A 28 -9.01 4.89 -9.34
C GLU A 28 -8.80 5.98 -8.28
N SER A 29 -8.66 5.57 -7.02
CA SER A 29 -8.36 6.42 -5.87
C SER A 29 -7.01 7.17 -5.95
N ILE A 30 -6.07 6.82 -6.85
CA ILE A 30 -4.82 7.60 -7.02
C ILE A 30 -5.11 9.02 -7.49
N ILE A 31 -6.15 9.17 -8.31
CA ILE A 31 -6.59 10.47 -8.84
C ILE A 31 -7.65 11.13 -7.97
N ASP A 32 -8.19 10.43 -6.96
CA ASP A 32 -9.16 11.01 -6.06
C ASP A 32 -8.58 12.23 -5.35
N VAL A 33 -9.26 13.36 -5.51
CA VAL A 33 -8.98 14.56 -4.74
C VAL A 33 -9.31 14.25 -3.28
N PRO A 34 -8.38 14.47 -2.34
CA PRO A 34 -8.63 14.25 -0.94
C PRO A 34 -9.86 15.02 -0.47
N ARG A 35 -10.81 14.33 0.09
CA ARG A 35 -12.02 14.89 0.68
C ARG A 35 -11.85 14.86 2.19
N GLY A 36 -11.89 16.00 2.83
CA GLY A 36 -11.84 16.06 4.28
C GLY A 36 -10.41 16.15 4.87
N ARG A 37 -10.35 16.27 6.19
CA ARG A 37 -9.12 16.50 6.95
C ARG A 37 -8.43 15.19 7.33
N TYR A 38 -9.21 14.20 7.77
CA TYR A 38 -8.78 12.86 8.16
C TYR A 38 -9.67 11.81 7.50
N ALA A 39 -9.24 10.55 7.51
CA ALA A 39 -9.99 9.45 6.89
C ALA A 39 -11.35 9.24 7.59
N VAL A 40 -12.43 9.60 6.92
CA VAL A 40 -13.81 9.50 7.44
C VAL A 40 -14.25 8.05 7.72
N GLY A 41 -13.62 7.07 7.09
CA GLY A 41 -13.84 5.65 7.39
C GLY A 41 -13.25 5.23 8.74
N ILE A 42 -12.27 5.96 9.24
CA ILE A 42 -11.42 5.64 10.39
C ILE A 42 -11.79 6.46 11.62
N PHE A 43 -12.12 7.73 11.43
CA PHE A 43 -12.40 8.66 12.52
C PHE A 43 -13.88 9.05 12.59
N ASP A 44 -14.38 9.20 13.79
CA ASP A 44 -15.57 10.00 14.07
C ASP A 44 -15.14 11.49 14.10
N ASP A 45 -16.02 12.37 13.66
CA ASP A 45 -15.75 13.82 13.57
C ASP A 45 -14.44 14.15 12.84
N ALA A 46 -14.20 13.48 11.69
CA ALA A 46 -12.96 13.52 10.92
C ALA A 46 -12.55 14.95 10.48
N GLU A 47 -13.48 15.91 10.46
CA GLU A 47 -13.23 17.32 10.11
C GLU A 47 -12.81 18.18 11.32
N THR A 48 -12.88 17.63 12.53
CA THR A 48 -12.51 18.37 13.74
C THR A 48 -11.00 18.31 14.00
N GLU A 49 -10.53 19.14 14.93
CA GLU A 49 -9.12 19.12 15.33
C GLU A 49 -8.74 17.90 16.14
N ASN A 50 -9.68 17.32 16.88
CA ASN A 50 -9.43 16.20 17.80
C ASN A 50 -10.36 15.01 17.52
N PRO A 51 -10.28 14.43 16.30
CA PRO A 51 -11.15 13.31 15.94
C PRO A 51 -10.83 12.10 16.82
N LYS A 52 -11.83 11.26 17.03
CA LYS A 52 -11.68 10.00 17.75
C LYS A 52 -11.70 8.83 16.76
N LEU A 53 -10.93 7.80 17.02
CA LEU A 53 -11.08 6.57 16.25
C LEU A 53 -12.48 5.99 16.44
N LYS A 54 -13.11 5.56 15.37
CA LYS A 54 -14.37 4.82 15.47
C LYS A 54 -14.21 3.60 16.36
N PRO A 55 -15.19 3.25 17.19
CA PRO A 55 -15.06 2.15 18.15
C PRO A 55 -14.58 0.84 17.51
N LYS A 56 -15.16 0.44 16.37
CA LYS A 56 -14.77 -0.78 15.65
C LYS A 56 -13.32 -0.75 15.17
N VAL A 57 -12.82 0.43 14.75
CA VAL A 57 -11.42 0.61 14.34
C VAL A 57 -10.50 0.49 15.54
N LEU A 58 -10.82 1.17 16.62
CA LEU A 58 -10.08 1.13 17.87
C LEU A 58 -9.97 -0.30 18.42
N ASP A 59 -11.09 -1.03 18.44
CA ASP A 59 -11.13 -2.42 18.91
C ASP A 59 -10.29 -3.34 18.04
N MET A 60 -10.35 -3.18 16.72
CA MET A 60 -9.52 -3.95 15.79
C MET A 60 -8.02 -3.69 16.01
N ILE A 61 -7.62 -2.42 16.14
CA ILE A 61 -6.22 -2.06 16.41
C ILE A 61 -5.75 -2.65 17.73
N LYS A 62 -6.54 -2.51 18.80
CA LYS A 62 -6.20 -3.07 20.12
C LYS A 62 -6.14 -4.59 20.11
N ALA A 63 -7.09 -5.26 19.46
CA ALA A 63 -7.10 -6.72 19.36
C ALA A 63 -5.86 -7.24 18.61
N GLY A 64 -5.46 -6.58 17.52
CA GLY A 64 -4.23 -6.92 16.81
C GLY A 64 -2.98 -6.67 17.65
N ALA A 65 -2.88 -5.51 18.29
CA ALA A 65 -1.73 -5.17 19.16
C ALA A 65 -1.60 -6.13 20.34
N LYS A 66 -2.71 -6.59 20.92
CA LYS A 66 -2.73 -7.58 22.01
C LYS A 66 -2.08 -8.90 21.62
N THR A 67 -2.08 -9.28 20.36
CA THR A 67 -1.42 -10.52 19.92
C THR A 67 0.10 -10.50 20.13
N PHE A 68 0.69 -9.31 20.27
CA PHE A 68 2.12 -9.11 20.51
C PHE A 68 2.50 -9.18 22.01
N GLU A 69 1.52 -9.15 22.92
CA GLU A 69 1.78 -9.23 24.38
C GLU A 69 2.45 -10.55 24.78
N LYS A 70 2.31 -11.61 23.97
CA LYS A 70 3.03 -12.88 24.16
C LYS A 70 4.56 -12.75 24.04
N PHE A 71 5.05 -11.68 23.43
CA PHE A 71 6.47 -11.40 23.27
C PHE A 71 7.01 -10.48 24.38
N GLY A 72 6.15 -9.67 24.98
CA GLY A 72 6.46 -8.71 26.04
C GLY A 72 5.39 -7.63 26.18
N PRO A 73 5.47 -6.76 27.18
CA PRO A 73 4.51 -5.69 27.41
C PRO A 73 4.42 -4.74 26.20
N VAL A 74 3.23 -4.53 25.67
CA VAL A 74 2.98 -3.49 24.65
C VAL A 74 2.83 -2.15 25.37
N VAL A 75 3.78 -1.26 25.16
CA VAL A 75 3.85 0.04 25.87
C VAL A 75 3.43 1.23 25.02
N SER A 76 3.36 1.07 23.70
CA SER A 76 2.93 2.13 22.79
C SER A 76 2.20 1.55 21.58
N ILE A 77 1.11 2.20 21.17
CA ILE A 77 0.38 1.91 19.93
C ILE A 77 0.11 3.26 19.25
N LYS A 78 0.73 3.48 18.09
CA LYS A 78 0.61 4.72 17.32
C LYS A 78 0.06 4.43 15.94
N LEU A 79 -0.90 5.23 15.49
CA LEU A 79 -1.33 5.29 14.11
C LEU A 79 -0.51 6.36 13.41
N ILE A 80 0.05 6.02 12.26
CA ILE A 80 0.84 6.91 11.40
C ILE A 80 0.32 6.85 9.96
N GLY A 81 0.94 7.58 9.05
CA GLY A 81 0.64 7.46 7.63
C GLY A 81 -0.37 8.47 7.10
N SER A 82 -0.79 8.26 5.85
CA SER A 82 -1.57 9.22 5.06
C SER A 82 -3.00 9.41 5.57
N VAL A 83 -3.57 8.43 6.25
CA VAL A 83 -4.94 8.50 6.84
C VAL A 83 -5.09 9.61 7.87
N LEU A 84 -3.98 10.13 8.39
CA LEU A 84 -3.92 11.26 9.32
C LEU A 84 -3.89 12.62 8.63
N GLY A 85 -4.15 12.72 7.33
CA GLY A 85 -4.10 13.99 6.61
C GLY A 85 -4.86 13.96 5.31
N LYS A 86 -5.00 15.10 4.64
CA LYS A 86 -5.73 15.25 3.37
C LYS A 86 -5.20 14.41 2.20
N ARG A 87 -4.07 13.72 2.38
CA ARG A 87 -3.42 12.91 1.32
C ARG A 87 -3.95 11.48 1.20
N TYR A 88 -4.79 11.06 2.15
CA TYR A 88 -5.25 9.67 2.15
C TYR A 88 -6.09 9.37 0.91
N ARG A 89 -6.02 8.14 0.48
CA ARG A 89 -6.91 7.53 -0.50
C ARG A 89 -7.93 6.66 0.24
N ASN A 90 -9.05 6.35 -0.40
CA ASN A 90 -10.08 5.49 0.21
C ASN A 90 -9.57 4.09 0.57
N ASP A 91 -8.47 3.66 -0.06
CA ASP A 91 -7.78 2.38 0.16
C ASP A 91 -6.41 2.54 0.85
N ALA A 92 -6.11 3.72 1.40
CA ALA A 92 -4.84 3.94 2.11
C ALA A 92 -4.71 3.04 3.33
N ASP A 93 -3.51 2.51 3.56
CA ASP A 93 -3.21 1.63 4.68
C ASP A 93 -3.36 2.33 6.02
N LEU A 94 -3.82 1.60 7.03
CA LEU A 94 -3.67 1.97 8.43
C LEU A 94 -2.35 1.44 8.95
N ASP A 95 -1.38 2.31 9.06
CA ASP A 95 -0.05 1.97 9.56
C ASP A 95 0.00 2.09 11.08
N ILE A 96 0.08 0.96 11.77
CA ILE A 96 0.08 0.87 13.23
C ILE A 96 1.47 0.52 13.72
N ASP A 97 2.13 1.46 14.35
CA ASP A 97 3.41 1.26 15.03
C ASP A 97 3.18 0.78 16.46
N VAL A 98 3.74 -0.38 16.79
CA VAL A 98 3.61 -1.02 18.12
C VAL A 98 4.98 -1.17 18.76
N LEU A 99 5.17 -0.62 19.95
CA LEU A 99 6.38 -0.80 20.73
C LEU A 99 6.16 -1.83 21.83
N ILE A 100 6.99 -2.87 21.81
CA ILE A 100 7.07 -3.88 22.87
C ILE A 100 8.28 -3.54 23.77
N ASP A 101 8.06 -3.46 25.06
CA ASP A 101 9.15 -3.25 26.01
C ASP A 101 9.88 -4.58 26.29
N LEU A 102 11.15 -4.62 25.88
CA LEU A 102 12.00 -5.79 26.04
C LEU A 102 13.37 -5.40 26.64
N PRO A 103 13.94 -6.26 27.50
CA PRO A 103 15.34 -6.17 27.87
C PRO A 103 16.25 -6.14 26.64
N VAL A 104 17.34 -5.37 26.69
CA VAL A 104 18.22 -5.10 25.54
C VAL A 104 18.68 -6.38 24.86
N GLU A 105 19.06 -7.39 25.65
CA GLU A 105 19.56 -8.69 25.19
C GLU A 105 18.52 -9.54 24.46
N LYS A 106 17.22 -9.24 24.61
CA LYS A 106 16.12 -9.95 23.94
C LYS A 106 15.57 -9.23 22.71
N ARG A 107 15.92 -7.95 22.50
CA ARG A 107 15.31 -7.09 21.46
C ARG A 107 15.49 -7.64 20.06
N GLU A 108 16.65 -8.21 19.74
CA GLU A 108 16.94 -8.73 18.41
C GLU A 108 16.17 -10.02 18.14
N THR A 109 16.33 -11.04 18.98
CA THR A 109 15.75 -12.38 18.77
C THR A 109 14.24 -12.36 18.86
N VAL A 110 13.68 -11.85 19.96
CA VAL A 110 12.23 -11.77 20.17
C VAL A 110 11.59 -10.77 19.20
N GLY A 111 12.29 -9.67 18.89
CA GLY A 111 11.83 -8.69 17.91
C GLY A 111 11.71 -9.27 16.49
N LEU A 112 12.62 -10.17 16.11
CA LEU A 112 12.53 -10.87 14.82
C LEU A 112 11.28 -11.78 14.76
N GLU A 113 11.00 -12.52 15.83
CA GLU A 113 9.82 -13.39 15.93
C GLU A 113 8.52 -12.55 15.91
N ALA A 114 8.49 -11.45 16.66
CA ALA A 114 7.35 -10.55 16.68
C ALA A 114 7.07 -9.96 15.29
N ARG A 115 8.11 -9.50 14.58
CA ARG A 115 7.97 -9.02 13.19
C ARG A 115 7.50 -10.09 12.20
N LYS A 116 7.94 -11.33 12.34
CA LYS A 116 7.43 -12.44 11.52
C LYS A 116 5.94 -12.70 11.76
N SER A 117 5.46 -12.49 12.97
CA SER A 117 4.05 -12.75 13.33
C SER A 117 3.05 -11.75 12.72
N VAL A 118 3.52 -10.58 12.23
CA VAL A 118 2.62 -9.57 11.63
C VAL A 118 1.94 -10.05 10.35
N GLY A 119 2.54 -10.98 9.61
CA GLY A 119 2.02 -11.47 8.33
C GLY A 119 0.62 -12.07 8.41
N THR A 120 0.17 -12.53 9.58
CA THR A 120 -1.20 -13.03 9.79
C THR A 120 -2.23 -11.92 10.08
N LEU A 121 -1.76 -10.71 10.39
CA LEU A 121 -2.57 -9.55 10.76
C LEU A 121 -2.66 -8.54 9.63
N ASN A 122 -1.55 -8.31 8.94
CA ASN A 122 -1.42 -7.29 7.91
C ASN A 122 -2.27 -7.59 6.67
N GLY A 123 -2.75 -6.55 6.02
CA GLY A 123 -3.60 -6.62 4.84
C GLY A 123 -5.08 -6.90 5.12
N LYS A 124 -5.48 -7.12 6.37
CA LYS A 124 -6.89 -7.27 6.74
C LYS A 124 -7.60 -5.93 6.63
N LEU A 125 -8.77 -5.92 5.98
CA LEU A 125 -9.55 -4.69 5.86
C LEU A 125 -10.19 -4.31 7.19
N VAL A 126 -10.16 -3.02 7.49
CA VAL A 126 -10.92 -2.44 8.60
C VAL A 126 -12.42 -2.56 8.26
N PRO A 127 -13.26 -3.10 9.17
CA PRO A 127 -14.67 -3.37 8.89
C PRO A 127 -15.42 -2.13 8.39
N GLY A 128 -16.08 -2.28 7.23
CA GLY A 128 -16.86 -1.21 6.59
C GLY A 128 -16.02 -0.19 5.82
N THR A 129 -14.75 -0.49 5.56
CA THR A 129 -13.83 0.36 4.78
C THR A 129 -13.06 -0.44 3.74
N GLN A 130 -12.29 0.26 2.89
CA GLN A 130 -11.31 -0.35 1.99
C GLN A 130 -9.87 -0.21 2.54
N HIS A 131 -9.72 0.27 3.76
CA HIS A 131 -8.42 0.47 4.40
C HIS A 131 -7.86 -0.84 4.94
N PRO A 132 -6.74 -1.38 4.41
CA PRO A 132 -6.04 -2.49 5.05
C PRO A 132 -5.26 -1.98 6.27
N ILE A 133 -5.13 -2.85 7.29
CA ILE A 133 -4.32 -2.55 8.47
C ILE A 133 -2.94 -3.19 8.34
N ASN A 134 -1.89 -2.44 8.69
CA ASN A 134 -0.51 -2.92 8.73
C ASN A 134 0.12 -2.60 10.08
N TYR A 135 0.68 -3.62 10.73
CA TYR A 135 1.40 -3.48 11.99
C TYR A 135 2.91 -3.46 11.75
N TYR A 136 3.57 -2.50 12.37
CA TYR A 136 5.03 -2.38 12.45
C TYR A 136 5.44 -2.58 13.89
N VAL A 137 6.19 -3.64 14.18
CA VAL A 137 6.58 -3.99 15.55
C VAL A 137 8.01 -3.56 15.81
N GLN A 138 8.16 -2.72 16.83
CA GLN A 138 9.45 -2.23 17.33
C GLN A 138 9.70 -2.79 18.73
N THR A 139 10.96 -3.05 19.02
CA THR A 139 11.43 -3.52 20.34
C THR A 139 12.51 -2.61 20.92
N ASP A 140 12.98 -1.65 20.12
CA ASP A 140 13.93 -0.64 20.54
C ASP A 140 13.27 0.74 20.59
N PRO A 141 13.17 1.39 21.76
CA PRO A 141 12.58 2.71 21.91
C PRO A 141 13.29 3.80 21.10
N GLY A 142 14.61 3.68 20.88
CA GLY A 142 15.37 4.64 20.09
C GLY A 142 15.01 4.56 18.60
N VAL A 143 14.94 3.34 18.06
CA VAL A 143 14.51 3.08 16.69
C VAL A 143 13.06 3.53 16.50
N ASN A 144 12.17 3.20 17.42
CA ASN A 144 10.78 3.62 17.40
C ASN A 144 10.65 5.15 17.38
N THR A 145 11.36 5.84 18.26
CA THR A 145 11.37 7.30 18.30
C THR A 145 11.87 7.91 16.99
N ALA A 146 12.92 7.36 16.39
CA ALA A 146 13.44 7.83 15.10
C ALA A 146 12.40 7.64 13.99
N HIS A 147 11.74 6.49 13.93
CA HIS A 147 10.66 6.20 12.98
C HIS A 147 9.50 7.20 13.12
N LEU A 148 9.00 7.41 14.34
CA LEU A 148 7.90 8.35 14.59
C LEU A 148 8.27 9.82 14.29
N LYS A 149 9.53 10.20 14.43
CA LYS A 149 9.99 11.55 14.04
C LYS A 149 9.85 11.82 12.55
N THR A 150 10.07 10.83 11.70
CA THR A 150 9.96 10.96 10.23
C THR A 150 8.50 10.93 9.75
N ALA A 151 7.57 10.39 10.54
CA ALA A 151 6.16 10.33 10.20
C ALA A 151 5.56 11.75 10.05
N THR A 152 4.69 11.95 9.06
CA THR A 152 4.01 13.24 8.82
C THR A 152 3.05 13.62 9.92
N GLY A 153 2.39 12.62 10.54
CA GLY A 153 1.53 12.74 11.70
C GLY A 153 1.67 11.49 12.58
N VAL A 154 1.41 11.64 13.87
CA VAL A 154 1.42 10.54 14.85
C VAL A 154 0.19 10.70 15.75
N TYR A 155 -0.66 9.68 15.79
CA TYR A 155 -1.84 9.63 16.64
C TYR A 155 -1.69 8.52 17.69
N ASP A 156 -1.80 8.88 18.96
CA ASP A 156 -1.76 7.93 20.07
C ASP A 156 -3.11 7.21 20.18
N VAL A 157 -3.10 5.92 19.87
CA VAL A 157 -4.31 5.09 19.85
C VAL A 157 -4.88 4.89 21.26
N LEU A 158 -4.01 4.77 22.27
CA LEU A 158 -4.44 4.54 23.67
C LEU A 158 -5.03 5.81 24.29
N LYS A 159 -4.44 6.96 24.00
CA LYS A 159 -4.91 8.27 24.50
C LYS A 159 -5.95 8.90 23.58
N GLN A 160 -6.13 8.37 22.38
CA GLN A 160 -6.99 8.91 21.33
C GLN A 160 -6.77 10.40 21.08
N LYS A 161 -5.51 10.78 20.83
CA LYS A 161 -5.09 12.16 20.55
C LYS A 161 -3.82 12.18 19.70
N PHE A 162 -3.59 13.29 19.02
CA PHE A 162 -2.35 13.51 18.30
C PHE A 162 -1.19 13.76 19.27
N ASP A 163 -0.09 13.03 19.11
CA ASP A 163 1.21 13.39 19.64
C ASP A 163 1.93 14.36 18.67
N LYS A 164 1.73 14.16 17.37
CA LYS A 164 2.24 15.03 16.31
C LYS A 164 1.15 15.20 15.26
N ARG A 165 0.67 16.44 15.08
CA ARG A 165 -0.30 16.73 14.02
C ARG A 165 0.39 16.80 12.67
N PRO A 166 -0.22 16.28 11.60
CA PRO A 166 0.25 16.52 10.25
C PRO A 166 0.19 18.03 9.96
N LYS A 167 1.17 18.52 9.23
CA LYS A 167 1.13 19.91 8.73
C LYS A 167 -0.10 20.05 7.83
N GLU A 168 -0.85 21.12 8.00
CA GLU A 168 -1.88 21.47 7.04
C GLU A 168 -1.24 21.73 5.69
N GLN A 169 -1.78 21.08 4.67
CA GLN A 169 -1.38 21.28 3.29
C GLN A 169 -2.56 21.90 2.56
N THR A 170 -2.35 23.07 2.02
CA THR A 170 -3.28 23.63 1.02
C THR A 170 -3.08 22.82 -0.26
N PHE A 171 -4.17 22.53 -0.91
CA PHE A 171 -4.21 21.68 -2.07
C PHE A 171 -5.14 22.33 -3.09
N ASP A 172 -4.64 22.54 -4.31
CA ASP A 172 -5.47 22.97 -5.43
C ASP A 172 -5.94 21.75 -6.23
N PRO A 173 -7.24 21.40 -6.15
CA PRO A 173 -7.78 20.26 -6.91
C PRO A 173 -7.53 20.36 -8.40
N LYS A 174 -7.59 21.56 -8.99
CA LYS A 174 -7.43 21.77 -10.44
C LYS A 174 -6.00 21.50 -10.90
N VAL A 175 -5.01 21.96 -10.12
CA VAL A 175 -3.59 21.71 -10.41
C VAL A 175 -3.29 20.22 -10.31
N TYR A 176 -3.84 19.54 -9.31
CA TYR A 176 -3.70 18.11 -9.14
C TYR A 176 -4.31 17.36 -10.32
N GLU A 177 -5.56 17.65 -10.65
CA GLU A 177 -6.30 16.99 -11.72
C GLU A 177 -5.61 17.16 -13.08
N ALA A 178 -5.24 18.39 -13.45
CA ALA A 178 -4.54 18.67 -14.70
C ALA A 178 -3.17 17.96 -14.80
N GLY A 179 -2.41 17.89 -13.68
CA GLY A 179 -1.10 17.24 -13.64
C GLY A 179 -1.16 15.72 -13.77
N PHE A 180 -2.28 15.09 -13.42
CA PHE A 180 -2.40 13.64 -13.38
C PHE A 180 -3.23 13.03 -14.51
N GLN A 181 -4.21 13.74 -15.07
CA GLN A 181 -5.07 13.21 -16.14
C GLN A 181 -4.27 12.65 -17.31
N LYS A 182 -3.23 13.35 -17.76
CA LYS A 182 -2.38 12.89 -18.87
C LYS A 182 -1.66 11.58 -18.51
N LYS A 183 -1.10 11.49 -17.32
CA LYS A 183 -0.38 10.29 -16.85
C LYS A 183 -1.30 9.10 -16.66
N VAL A 184 -2.51 9.34 -16.18
CA VAL A 184 -3.53 8.29 -16.04
C VAL A 184 -3.93 7.76 -17.42
N ALA A 185 -4.16 8.64 -18.40
CA ALA A 185 -4.48 8.23 -19.75
C ALA A 185 -3.35 7.38 -20.39
N GLU A 186 -2.09 7.74 -20.18
CA GLU A 186 -0.93 6.95 -20.64
C GLU A 186 -0.91 5.55 -20.00
N ILE A 187 -1.23 5.46 -18.70
CA ILE A 187 -1.31 4.19 -17.98
C ILE A 187 -2.47 3.32 -18.48
N ASP A 188 -3.64 3.93 -18.75
CA ASP A 188 -4.80 3.21 -19.27
C ASP A 188 -4.52 2.62 -20.66
N VAL A 189 -3.74 3.28 -21.51
CA VAL A 189 -3.28 2.73 -22.81
C VAL A 189 -2.44 1.48 -22.58
N VAL A 190 -1.42 1.54 -21.72
CA VAL A 190 -0.53 0.39 -21.44
C VAL A 190 -1.32 -0.76 -20.79
N LYS A 191 -2.29 -0.45 -19.93
CA LYS A 191 -3.19 -1.45 -19.34
C LYS A 191 -4.04 -2.15 -20.41
N GLY A 192 -4.56 -1.38 -21.39
CA GLY A 192 -5.33 -1.93 -22.50
C GLY A 192 -4.49 -2.82 -23.43
N GLU A 193 -3.23 -2.46 -23.67
CA GLU A 193 -2.27 -3.28 -24.41
C GLU A 193 -2.01 -4.60 -23.70
N LEU A 194 -1.67 -4.52 -22.42
CA LEU A 194 -1.43 -5.69 -21.57
C LEU A 194 -2.65 -6.65 -21.54
N GLN A 195 -3.87 -6.10 -21.44
CA GLN A 195 -5.08 -6.94 -21.46
C GLN A 195 -5.25 -7.69 -22.78
N ARG A 196 -4.94 -7.06 -23.92
CA ARG A 196 -4.96 -7.72 -25.24
C ARG A 196 -3.92 -8.82 -25.32
N ASP A 197 -2.69 -8.54 -24.91
CA ASP A 197 -1.60 -9.51 -24.91
C ASP A 197 -1.93 -10.77 -24.10
N ILE A 198 -2.67 -10.58 -23.00
CA ILE A 198 -3.15 -11.69 -22.16
C ILE A 198 -4.17 -12.56 -22.91
N VAL A 199 -5.13 -11.91 -23.57
CA VAL A 199 -6.16 -12.62 -24.36
C VAL A 199 -5.48 -13.42 -25.46
N ASP A 200 -4.57 -12.80 -26.20
CA ASP A 200 -3.81 -13.46 -27.27
C ASP A 200 -3.03 -14.67 -26.76
N TYR A 201 -2.41 -14.54 -25.58
CA TYR A 201 -1.68 -15.65 -24.94
C TYR A 201 -2.59 -16.81 -24.54
N GLU A 202 -3.77 -16.52 -23.95
CA GLU A 202 -4.73 -17.57 -23.58
C GLU A 202 -5.29 -18.27 -24.84
N GLU A 203 -5.55 -17.53 -25.93
CA GLU A 203 -5.96 -18.10 -27.20
C GLU A 203 -4.88 -19.02 -27.80
N LEU A 204 -3.60 -18.62 -27.74
CA LEU A 204 -2.48 -19.45 -28.19
C LEU A 204 -2.38 -20.77 -27.40
N LYS A 205 -2.71 -20.77 -26.11
CA LYS A 205 -2.70 -21.98 -25.27
C LYS A 205 -3.77 -23.00 -25.66
N GLU A 206 -4.90 -22.53 -26.18
CA GLU A 206 -6.01 -23.39 -26.59
C GLU A 206 -5.83 -24.01 -27.98
N LEU A 207 -4.91 -23.49 -28.79
CA LEU A 207 -4.59 -24.05 -30.10
C LEU A 207 -4.01 -25.44 -29.96
N LYS A 208 -4.47 -26.39 -30.77
CA LYS A 208 -3.90 -27.72 -30.94
C LYS A 208 -3.03 -27.72 -32.20
N PRO A 209 -1.77 -27.30 -32.12
CA PRO A 209 -0.95 -27.13 -33.30
C PRO A 209 -0.47 -28.50 -33.85
N ASN A 210 -0.30 -28.56 -35.16
CA ASN A 210 0.39 -29.67 -35.81
C ASN A 210 1.90 -29.65 -35.49
N ASP A 211 2.44 -28.49 -35.10
CA ASP A 211 3.80 -28.28 -34.67
C ASP A 211 3.87 -27.70 -33.26
N VAL A 212 4.18 -28.58 -32.31
CA VAL A 212 4.31 -28.23 -30.89
C VAL A 212 5.47 -27.28 -30.63
N LEU A 213 6.53 -27.32 -31.45
CA LEU A 213 7.71 -26.46 -31.25
C LEU A 213 7.39 -25.00 -31.63
N ASP A 214 6.72 -24.77 -32.74
CA ASP A 214 6.31 -23.42 -33.19
C ASP A 214 5.38 -22.75 -32.17
N LEU A 215 4.44 -23.51 -31.61
CA LEU A 215 3.57 -23.02 -30.54
C LEU A 215 4.35 -22.63 -29.29
N HIS A 216 5.32 -23.46 -28.88
CA HIS A 216 6.14 -23.16 -27.70
C HIS A 216 6.97 -21.90 -27.89
N LEU A 217 7.51 -21.67 -29.08
CA LEU A 217 8.27 -20.45 -29.37
C LEU A 217 7.35 -19.22 -29.32
N LYS A 218 6.20 -19.23 -30.00
CA LYS A 218 5.24 -18.13 -30.00
C LYS A 218 4.70 -17.79 -28.62
N THR A 219 4.41 -18.81 -27.81
CA THR A 219 3.97 -18.60 -26.43
C THR A 219 5.07 -18.06 -25.53
N ALA A 220 6.34 -18.44 -25.76
CA ALA A 220 7.46 -17.90 -25.04
C ALA A 220 7.73 -16.41 -25.36
N GLU A 221 7.69 -16.06 -26.66
CA GLU A 221 7.82 -14.66 -27.11
C GLU A 221 6.68 -13.78 -26.52
N LYS A 222 5.44 -14.28 -26.54
CA LYS A 222 4.30 -13.53 -25.97
C LYS A 222 4.40 -13.35 -24.47
N LEU A 223 4.95 -14.34 -23.74
CA LEU A 223 5.22 -14.20 -22.31
C LEU A 223 6.28 -13.13 -22.00
N GLU A 224 7.33 -13.04 -22.83
CA GLU A 224 8.36 -12.02 -22.69
C GLU A 224 7.79 -10.62 -22.91
N GLU A 225 6.95 -10.43 -23.95
CA GLU A 225 6.24 -9.17 -24.22
C GLU A 225 5.36 -8.76 -23.01
N ILE A 226 4.66 -9.71 -22.42
CA ILE A 226 3.82 -9.49 -21.23
C ILE A 226 4.67 -9.13 -20.01
N GLU A 227 5.80 -9.80 -19.78
CA GLU A 227 6.72 -9.48 -18.68
C GLU A 227 7.25 -8.05 -18.80
N ASP A 228 7.63 -7.62 -20.00
CA ASP A 228 8.10 -6.27 -20.27
C ASP A 228 6.98 -5.22 -20.09
N ALA A 229 5.77 -5.51 -20.55
CA ALA A 229 4.63 -4.64 -20.36
C ALA A 229 4.26 -4.48 -18.87
N ILE A 230 4.31 -5.55 -18.09
CA ILE A 230 4.10 -5.53 -16.64
C ILE A 230 5.16 -4.67 -15.93
N LYS A 231 6.43 -4.82 -16.31
CA LYS A 231 7.52 -4.02 -15.75
C LYS A 231 7.31 -2.54 -16.03
N LYS A 232 7.04 -2.18 -17.28
CA LYS A 232 6.75 -0.80 -17.70
C LYS A 232 5.56 -0.22 -16.93
N PHE A 233 4.49 -0.99 -16.78
CA PHE A 233 3.30 -0.57 -16.05
C PHE A 233 3.61 -0.33 -14.55
N SER A 234 4.40 -1.20 -13.93
CA SER A 234 4.84 -1.03 -12.53
C SER A 234 5.67 0.23 -12.36
N GLU A 235 6.64 0.48 -13.25
CA GLU A 235 7.47 1.70 -13.24
C GLU A 235 6.63 2.96 -13.41
N MET A 236 5.62 2.94 -14.30
CA MET A 236 4.70 4.07 -14.48
C MET A 236 3.86 4.32 -13.21
N GLY A 237 3.39 3.27 -12.54
CA GLY A 237 2.66 3.35 -11.28
C GLY A 237 3.51 3.96 -10.17
N ASP A 238 4.75 3.52 -10.02
CA ASP A 238 5.69 4.05 -9.03
C ASP A 238 6.01 5.53 -9.29
N ASN A 239 6.22 5.90 -10.55
CA ASN A 239 6.45 7.28 -10.96
C ASN A 239 5.22 8.17 -10.67
N LEU A 240 4.01 7.67 -10.90
CA LEU A 240 2.79 8.39 -10.56
C LEU A 240 2.65 8.59 -9.06
N MET A 241 2.91 7.55 -8.26
CA MET A 241 2.88 7.63 -6.80
C MET A 241 3.94 8.60 -6.27
N GLN A 242 5.14 8.61 -6.86
CA GLN A 242 6.18 9.56 -6.48
C GLN A 242 5.78 10.99 -6.84
N ALA A 243 5.28 11.23 -8.04
CA ALA A 243 4.79 12.55 -8.45
C ALA A 243 3.67 13.06 -7.54
N ARG A 244 2.77 12.16 -7.07
CA ARG A 244 1.76 12.50 -6.07
C ARG A 244 2.39 12.92 -4.74
N ARG A 245 3.39 12.16 -4.24
CA ARG A 245 4.11 12.50 -3.00
C ARG A 245 4.80 13.85 -3.10
N ASP A 246 5.45 14.12 -4.24
CA ASP A 246 6.18 15.37 -4.47
C ASP A 246 5.23 16.56 -4.50
N LEU A 247 4.07 16.43 -5.14
CA LEU A 247 3.05 17.47 -5.15
C LEU A 247 2.58 17.84 -3.74
N PHE A 248 2.36 16.85 -2.87
CA PHE A 248 1.93 17.08 -1.50
C PHE A 248 3.05 17.56 -0.57
N ASN A 249 4.31 17.34 -0.92
CA ASN A 249 5.47 17.68 -0.09
C ASN A 249 6.15 18.99 -0.54
N ARG A 250 5.83 19.50 -1.76
CA ARG A 250 6.40 20.76 -2.23
C ARG A 250 5.96 21.94 -1.37
N PRO A 251 6.83 22.92 -1.12
CA PRO A 251 6.41 24.17 -0.54
C PRO A 251 5.37 24.86 -1.45
N LEU A 252 4.41 25.54 -0.83
CA LEU A 252 3.50 26.41 -1.58
C LEU A 252 4.31 27.56 -2.21
N THR A 253 3.97 27.92 -3.44
CA THR A 253 4.48 29.14 -4.05
C THR A 253 3.78 30.34 -3.40
N PRO A 254 4.40 31.55 -3.44
CA PRO A 254 3.78 32.76 -2.91
C PRO A 254 2.39 33.08 -3.50
N GLU A 255 2.12 32.58 -4.70
CA GLU A 255 0.83 32.78 -5.40
C GLU A 255 -0.25 31.77 -4.93
N GLU A 256 0.14 30.72 -4.23
CA GLU A 256 -0.75 29.69 -3.68
C GLU A 256 -1.06 29.92 -2.19
N ILE A 257 -0.42 30.91 -1.55
CA ILE A 257 -0.66 31.35 -0.16
C ILE A 257 -1.70 32.46 -0.14
#